data_97300c378ee86ed456464bc485128f3b
#
_entry.id   97300c378ee86ed456464bc485128f3b
#
_cell.length_a   1.000
_cell.length_b   1.000
_cell.length_c   1.000
_cell.angle_alpha   90.00
_cell.angle_beta   90.00
_cell.angle_gamma   90.00
#
_symmetry.space_group_name_H-M   'P 1'
#
loop_
_entity.id
_entity.type
_entity.pdbx_description
1 polymer ?
#
loop_
_entity_poly.entity_id
_entity_poly.type
_entity_poly.pdbx_seq_one_letter_code
_entity_poly.pdbx_strand_id
1 'polypeptide(L)'
;MRVTKGRGRNGLTPLISDPSTSTSVFEQFGDEPLHIGTGDLCGCTSLFIVSDEAVYAAHYYESLAFDNDPGFKKQVTRFLLRKRPWTTGNNGGSYPGLAQVAHYFDPRTTRAYIMTPALQVGERFVQGPDLEPVPIPIYGVSRGGQYEYLQPGQDPRNQPWIHQLRNTVRDIIRVRPSIRVYEAADCDWEGDRLDNTVSGRALFEYDPDSVQARLFFENRLVMHRDVGCT
;
A
#
# COMPACT_ATOMS: atom_id res chain seq x y z
N MET A 1 -17.61 3.27 -9.11
CA MET A 1 -16.97 4.59 -9.11
C MET A 1 -16.09 4.69 -10.37
N ARG A 2 -16.31 5.66 -11.25
CA ARG A 2 -15.54 5.82 -12.50
C ARG A 2 -14.20 6.43 -12.17
N VAL A 3 -13.13 5.68 -12.37
CA VAL A 3 -11.79 6.26 -12.35
C VAL A 3 -11.52 6.83 -13.73
N THR A 4 -11.66 8.12 -13.85
CA THR A 4 -11.17 8.85 -15.01
C THR A 4 -9.67 9.06 -14.84
N LYS A 5 -8.88 8.70 -15.87
CA LYS A 5 -7.59 9.32 -16.12
C LYS A 5 -7.85 10.80 -16.39
N GLY A 6 -8.12 11.53 -15.34
CA GLY A 6 -8.21 12.98 -15.38
C GLY A 6 -7.06 13.48 -14.53
N ARG A 7 -6.16 14.25 -15.10
CA ARG A 7 -5.40 15.23 -14.33
C ARG A 7 -6.47 16.04 -13.58
N GLY A 8 -6.79 15.59 -12.35
CA GLY A 8 -7.66 16.39 -11.48
C GLY A 8 -6.99 17.73 -11.33
N ARG A 9 -7.76 18.80 -11.21
CA ARG A 9 -7.24 20.16 -10.98
C ARG A 9 -6.28 20.27 -9.77
N ASN A 10 -6.06 19.21 -9.04
CA ASN A 10 -5.19 19.07 -7.87
C ASN A 10 -4.05 18.05 -8.05
N GLY A 11 -3.77 17.57 -9.26
CA GLY A 11 -2.58 16.75 -9.54
C GLY A 11 -2.55 15.32 -8.95
N LEU A 12 -3.55 14.91 -8.18
CA LEU A 12 -3.59 13.57 -7.59
C LEU A 12 -3.93 12.53 -8.65
N THR A 13 -3.03 11.57 -8.86
CA THR A 13 -3.35 10.33 -9.57
C THR A 13 -3.74 9.30 -8.51
N PRO A 14 -5.02 9.02 -8.29
CA PRO A 14 -5.42 8.01 -7.32
C PRO A 14 -4.93 6.65 -7.78
N LEU A 15 -4.38 5.87 -6.87
CA LEU A 15 -4.21 4.43 -7.06
C LEU A 15 -5.61 3.85 -7.27
N ILE A 16 -5.87 3.40 -8.48
CA ILE A 16 -7.20 2.91 -8.89
C ILE A 16 -7.57 1.75 -7.99
N SER A 17 -8.62 1.89 -7.21
CA SER A 17 -9.24 0.78 -6.53
C SER A 17 -10.17 0.05 -7.50
N ASP A 18 -9.77 -1.11 -7.98
CA ASP A 18 -10.63 -2.06 -8.69
C ASP A 18 -10.85 -3.23 -7.74
N PRO A 19 -12.04 -3.38 -7.13
CA PRO A 19 -12.28 -4.43 -6.14
C PRO A 19 -12.21 -5.85 -6.71
N SER A 20 -12.05 -6.01 -8.02
CA SER A 20 -11.94 -7.31 -8.68
C SER A 20 -10.50 -7.76 -8.91
N THR A 21 -9.51 -6.90 -8.71
CA THR A 21 -8.10 -7.19 -9.00
C THR A 21 -7.14 -6.28 -8.25
N SER A 22 -5.90 -6.74 -8.08
CA SER A 22 -4.80 -5.87 -7.67
C SER A 22 -4.54 -4.80 -8.73
N THR A 23 -4.14 -3.62 -8.29
CA THR A 23 -3.88 -2.46 -9.15
C THR A 23 -2.47 -1.95 -8.95
N SER A 24 -1.93 -1.26 -9.94
CA SER A 24 -0.63 -0.60 -9.85
C SER A 24 -0.55 0.61 -10.76
N VAL A 25 0.37 1.49 -10.43
CA VAL A 25 0.78 2.62 -11.25
C VAL A 25 2.30 2.67 -11.29
N PHE A 26 2.83 3.10 -12.42
CA PHE A 26 4.25 3.41 -12.61
C PHE A 26 4.34 4.77 -13.27
N GLU A 27 5.15 5.66 -12.69
CA GLU A 27 5.41 6.98 -13.23
C GLU A 27 6.90 7.31 -13.14
N GLN A 28 7.45 7.85 -14.22
CA GLN A 28 8.78 8.43 -14.23
C GLN A 28 8.70 9.88 -13.75
N PHE A 29 9.72 10.33 -13.04
CA PHE A 29 9.83 11.71 -12.65
C PHE A 29 10.13 12.59 -13.87
N GLY A 30 9.50 13.73 -13.95
CA GLY A 30 9.64 14.71 -15.03
C GLY A 30 9.55 16.12 -14.46
N ASP A 31 9.14 17.06 -15.30
CA ASP A 31 9.06 18.48 -14.94
C ASP A 31 7.73 18.86 -14.27
N GLU A 32 6.84 17.89 -14.06
CA GLU A 32 5.52 18.12 -13.47
C GLU A 32 5.43 17.50 -12.09
N PRO A 33 4.75 18.17 -11.12
CA PRO A 33 4.46 17.56 -9.82
C PRO A 33 3.66 16.27 -9.95
N LEU A 34 4.00 15.29 -9.12
CA LEU A 34 3.34 13.99 -9.11
C LEU A 34 2.81 13.66 -7.71
N HIS A 35 1.55 13.25 -7.65
CA HIS A 35 0.92 12.77 -6.43
C HIS A 35 0.25 11.42 -6.68
N ILE A 36 0.60 10.40 -5.90
CA ILE A 36 0.00 9.08 -5.96
C ILE A 36 -0.49 8.71 -4.58
N GLY A 37 -1.78 8.47 -4.45
CA GLY A 37 -2.40 8.14 -3.17
C GLY A 37 -3.13 6.79 -3.20
N THR A 38 -3.18 6.14 -2.04
CA THR A 38 -4.14 5.09 -1.74
C THR A 38 -5.13 5.61 -0.74
N GLY A 39 -6.40 5.29 -0.90
CA GLY A 39 -7.42 5.57 0.10
C GLY A 39 -8.04 4.29 0.62
N ASP A 40 -8.67 4.39 1.79
CA ASP A 40 -9.61 3.41 2.33
C ASP A 40 -9.01 1.99 2.48
N LEU A 41 -7.78 1.90 3.01
CA LEU A 41 -7.15 0.62 3.31
C LEU A 41 -7.75 0.04 4.61
N CYS A 42 -8.84 -0.69 4.48
CA CYS A 42 -9.52 -1.32 5.61
C CYS A 42 -8.99 -2.70 6.01
N GLY A 43 -7.99 -3.18 5.35
CA GLY A 43 -7.35 -4.50 5.49
C GLY A 43 -6.41 -4.74 4.33
N CYS A 44 -6.43 -3.85 3.35
CA CYS A 44 -5.63 -3.95 2.14
C CYS A 44 -4.15 -3.67 2.40
N THR A 45 -3.31 -4.10 1.48
CA THR A 45 -1.87 -3.85 1.53
C THR A 45 -1.46 -2.98 0.36
N SER A 46 -0.59 -2.00 0.60
CA SER A 46 0.03 -1.20 -0.45
C SER A 46 1.54 -1.39 -0.51
N LEU A 47 2.10 -1.25 -1.70
CA LEU A 47 3.52 -1.31 -1.99
C LEU A 47 3.94 -0.01 -2.69
N PHE A 48 4.98 0.63 -2.18
CA PHE A 48 5.63 1.78 -2.82
C PHE A 48 7.11 1.48 -3.04
N ILE A 49 7.59 1.73 -4.25
CA ILE A 49 8.99 1.60 -4.64
C ILE A 49 9.39 2.93 -5.29
N VAL A 50 10.42 3.56 -4.78
CA VAL A 50 10.87 4.88 -5.21
C VAL A 50 12.37 4.83 -5.50
N SER A 51 12.76 5.21 -6.70
CA SER A 51 14.16 5.42 -7.11
C SER A 51 14.45 6.91 -7.31
N ASP A 52 15.58 7.24 -7.90
CA ASP A 52 15.87 8.61 -8.32
C ASP A 52 15.12 9.01 -9.60
N GLU A 53 14.60 8.03 -10.35
CA GLU A 53 14.02 8.25 -11.67
C GLU A 53 12.50 8.03 -11.71
N ALA A 54 11.95 7.23 -10.79
CA ALA A 54 10.58 6.76 -10.90
C ALA A 54 9.97 6.31 -9.58
N VAL A 55 8.64 6.17 -9.60
CA VAL A 55 7.85 5.54 -8.56
C VAL A 55 6.98 4.43 -9.15
N TYR A 56 6.91 3.31 -8.43
CA TYR A 56 5.94 2.24 -8.63
C TYR A 56 5.10 2.11 -7.37
N ALA A 57 3.79 2.11 -7.52
CA ALA A 57 2.87 1.87 -6.41
C ALA A 57 1.87 0.77 -6.79
N ALA A 58 1.51 -0.08 -5.82
CA ALA A 58 0.52 -1.13 -6.01
C ALA A 58 -0.40 -1.25 -4.80
N HIS A 59 -1.64 -1.66 -5.06
CA HIS A 59 -2.67 -1.93 -4.07
C HIS A 59 -3.17 -3.37 -4.20
N TYR A 60 -3.18 -4.09 -3.10
CA TYR A 60 -3.61 -5.49 -2.99
C TYR A 60 -4.81 -5.58 -2.05
N TYR A 61 -5.95 -6.02 -2.56
CA TYR A 61 -7.15 -6.26 -1.76
C TYR A 61 -6.97 -7.49 -0.88
N GLU A 62 -7.25 -7.36 0.42
CA GLU A 62 -7.07 -8.43 1.39
C GLU A 62 -7.81 -9.71 0.99
N SER A 63 -9.11 -9.61 0.73
CA SER A 63 -9.97 -10.74 0.36
C SER A 63 -9.60 -11.45 -0.94
N LEU A 64 -8.89 -10.76 -1.85
CA LEU A 64 -8.45 -11.33 -3.11
C LEU A 64 -7.01 -11.85 -3.06
N ALA A 65 -6.15 -11.15 -2.32
CA ALA A 65 -4.71 -11.38 -2.35
C ALA A 65 -4.20 -12.23 -1.18
N PHE A 66 -4.89 -12.18 -0.02
CA PHE A 66 -4.37 -12.76 1.22
C PHE A 66 -5.34 -13.74 1.89
N ASP A 67 -6.42 -14.13 1.22
CA ASP A 67 -7.36 -15.12 1.73
C ASP A 67 -6.87 -16.57 1.55
N ASN A 68 -6.14 -16.84 0.46
CA ASN A 68 -5.64 -18.17 0.14
C ASN A 68 -4.43 -18.13 -0.81
N ASP A 69 -3.67 -19.25 -0.88
CA ASP A 69 -2.50 -19.38 -1.76
C ASP A 69 -2.77 -19.14 -3.26
N PRO A 70 -3.85 -19.65 -3.88
CA PRO A 70 -4.18 -19.33 -5.27
C PRO A 70 -4.43 -17.84 -5.50
N GLY A 71 -5.12 -17.17 -4.57
CA GLY A 71 -5.35 -15.73 -4.58
C GLY A 71 -4.04 -14.96 -4.54
N PHE A 72 -3.17 -15.27 -3.57
CA PHE A 72 -1.86 -14.66 -3.45
C PHE A 72 -1.00 -14.86 -4.70
N LYS A 73 -0.94 -16.07 -5.23
CA LYS A 73 -0.19 -16.35 -6.46
C LYS A 73 -0.71 -15.53 -7.65
N LYS A 74 -2.03 -15.39 -7.79
CA LYS A 74 -2.65 -14.66 -8.89
C LYS A 74 -2.49 -13.16 -8.73
N GLN A 75 -2.88 -12.63 -7.56
CA GLN A 75 -3.05 -11.20 -7.33
C GLN A 75 -1.75 -10.50 -6.90
N VAL A 76 -0.78 -11.24 -6.37
CA VAL A 76 0.49 -10.66 -5.91
C VAL A 76 1.65 -11.18 -6.76
N THR A 77 1.98 -12.46 -6.66
CA THR A 77 3.21 -12.98 -7.28
C THR A 77 3.21 -12.84 -8.80
N ARG A 78 2.16 -13.38 -9.47
CA ARG A 78 2.06 -13.28 -10.94
C ARG A 78 1.83 -11.85 -11.40
N PHE A 79 1.15 -11.04 -10.59
CA PHE A 79 0.93 -9.63 -10.88
C PHE A 79 2.27 -8.87 -10.93
N LEU A 80 3.14 -9.03 -9.95
CA LEU A 80 4.45 -8.40 -9.89
C LEU A 80 5.40 -8.91 -10.99
N LEU A 81 5.38 -10.22 -11.30
CA LEU A 81 6.28 -10.87 -12.26
C LEU A 81 5.90 -10.62 -13.72
N ARG A 82 4.79 -9.97 -14.02
CA ARG A 82 4.37 -9.72 -15.40
C ARG A 82 5.33 -8.79 -16.13
N LYS A 83 5.63 -9.19 -17.36
CA LYS A 83 6.40 -8.39 -18.32
C LYS A 83 5.53 -7.60 -19.28
N ARG A 84 4.20 -7.73 -19.19
CA ARG A 84 3.20 -6.99 -19.99
C ARG A 84 2.15 -6.43 -19.07
N PRO A 85 1.61 -5.23 -19.35
CA PRO A 85 0.55 -4.66 -18.54
C PRO A 85 -0.66 -5.59 -18.44
N TRP A 86 -1.29 -5.60 -17.28
CA TRP A 86 -2.59 -6.24 -17.12
C TRP A 86 -3.66 -5.24 -17.54
N THR A 87 -4.46 -5.63 -18.52
CA THR A 87 -5.66 -4.88 -18.90
C THR A 87 -6.87 -5.57 -18.31
N THR A 88 -7.65 -4.89 -17.50
CA THR A 88 -8.96 -5.40 -17.06
C THR A 88 -9.98 -5.08 -18.13
N GLY A 89 -10.74 -6.12 -18.55
CA GLY A 89 -11.73 -5.99 -19.63
C GLY A 89 -12.87 -4.99 -19.35
N ASN A 90 -13.11 -4.66 -18.08
CA ASN A 90 -14.28 -3.86 -17.69
C ASN A 90 -13.99 -2.35 -17.56
N ASN A 91 -12.76 -1.94 -17.29
CA ASN A 91 -12.45 -0.52 -17.01
C ASN A 91 -11.31 0.04 -17.88
N GLY A 92 -10.74 -0.75 -18.78
CA GLY A 92 -9.64 -0.31 -19.66
C GLY A 92 -8.36 0.09 -18.89
N GLY A 93 -8.27 -0.21 -17.59
CA GLY A 93 -7.10 0.06 -16.77
C GLY A 93 -5.90 -0.80 -17.21
N SER A 94 -4.74 -0.18 -17.34
CA SER A 94 -3.48 -0.86 -17.63
C SER A 94 -2.61 -0.82 -16.39
N TYR A 95 -2.38 -1.99 -15.78
CA TYR A 95 -1.61 -2.11 -14.54
C TYR A 95 -0.26 -2.76 -14.82
N PRO A 96 0.87 -2.02 -14.76
CA PRO A 96 2.18 -2.57 -15.02
C PRO A 96 2.61 -3.55 -13.92
N GLY A 97 3.22 -4.68 -14.32
CA GLY A 97 3.93 -5.53 -13.37
C GLY A 97 5.26 -4.91 -12.97
N LEU A 98 5.71 -5.14 -11.74
CA LEU A 98 7.01 -4.62 -11.29
C LEU A 98 8.17 -5.09 -12.17
N ALA A 99 8.16 -6.36 -12.61
CA ALA A 99 9.21 -6.90 -13.47
C ALA A 99 9.30 -6.22 -14.84
N GLN A 100 8.22 -5.58 -15.31
CA GLN A 100 8.22 -4.81 -16.55
C GLN A 100 9.06 -3.54 -16.44
N VAL A 101 9.03 -2.90 -15.27
CA VAL A 101 9.63 -1.59 -15.00
C VAL A 101 10.85 -1.66 -14.08
N ALA A 102 11.32 -2.87 -13.78
CA ALA A 102 12.38 -3.10 -12.79
C ALA A 102 13.70 -2.37 -13.11
N HIS A 103 13.95 -2.09 -14.39
CA HIS A 103 15.17 -1.40 -14.84
C HIS A 103 15.27 0.07 -14.40
N TYR A 104 14.16 0.68 -13.95
CA TYR A 104 14.15 2.02 -13.37
C TYR A 104 14.52 2.04 -11.87
N PHE A 105 14.73 0.88 -11.26
CA PHE A 105 14.95 0.75 -9.82
C PHE A 105 16.35 0.24 -9.51
N ASP A 106 17.39 1.10 -9.65
CA ASP A 106 18.75 0.78 -9.23
C ASP A 106 18.77 0.49 -7.72
N PRO A 107 19.26 -0.67 -7.28
CA PRO A 107 19.27 -1.03 -5.86
C PRO A 107 20.00 -0.03 -4.95
N ARG A 108 20.96 0.73 -5.48
CA ARG A 108 21.73 1.71 -4.69
C ARG A 108 20.90 2.93 -4.32
N THR A 109 19.97 3.33 -5.19
CA THR A 109 19.17 4.54 -5.02
C THR A 109 17.70 4.25 -4.71
N THR A 110 17.27 2.98 -4.82
CA THR A 110 15.88 2.60 -4.59
C THR A 110 15.57 2.37 -3.12
N ARG A 111 14.37 2.78 -2.71
CA ARG A 111 13.72 2.43 -1.44
C ARG A 111 12.37 1.78 -1.71
N ALA A 112 12.03 0.78 -0.91
CA ALA A 112 10.77 0.06 -1.04
C ALA A 112 10.07 -0.07 0.31
N TYR A 113 8.74 0.07 0.31
CA TYR A 113 7.91 0.09 1.49
C TYR A 113 6.64 -0.70 1.26
N ILE A 114 6.26 -1.52 2.23
CA ILE A 114 4.98 -2.20 2.31
C ILE A 114 4.21 -1.62 3.48
N MET A 115 3.01 -1.11 3.23
CA MET A 115 2.04 -0.72 4.25
C MET A 115 0.94 -1.78 4.29
N THR A 116 0.73 -2.39 5.44
CA THR A 116 -0.17 -3.55 5.61
C THR A 116 -0.87 -3.49 6.97
N PRO A 117 -2.07 -4.09 7.12
CA PRO A 117 -2.75 -4.08 8.41
C PRO A 117 -1.98 -4.83 9.48
N ALA A 118 -2.07 -4.34 10.71
CA ALA A 118 -1.59 -5.05 11.89
C ALA A 118 -2.44 -6.29 12.18
N LEU A 119 -1.83 -7.28 12.85
CA LEU A 119 -2.57 -8.46 13.32
C LEU A 119 -3.54 -8.06 14.42
N GLN A 120 -4.83 -8.31 14.20
CA GLN A 120 -5.85 -8.22 15.24
C GLN A 120 -5.81 -9.47 16.10
N VAL A 121 -5.63 -9.32 17.41
CA VAL A 121 -5.50 -10.46 18.36
C VAL A 121 -6.68 -10.63 19.29
N GLY A 122 -7.65 -9.73 19.22
CA GLY A 122 -8.86 -9.76 20.04
C GLY A 122 -9.64 -8.47 19.95
N GLU A 123 -10.65 -8.38 20.79
CA GLU A 123 -11.50 -7.21 20.93
C GLU A 123 -11.60 -6.84 22.41
N ARG A 124 -11.63 -5.55 22.70
CA ARG A 124 -12.06 -5.01 23.98
C ARG A 124 -13.33 -4.22 23.79
N PHE A 125 -14.19 -4.25 24.77
CA PHE A 125 -15.40 -3.43 24.76
C PHE A 125 -15.14 -2.13 25.52
N VAL A 126 -15.53 -1.02 24.93
CA VAL A 126 -15.60 0.29 25.59
C VAL A 126 -17.05 0.72 25.69
N GLN A 127 -17.36 1.51 26.71
CA GLN A 127 -18.72 2.04 26.89
C GLN A 127 -18.96 3.12 25.82
N GLY A 128 -19.91 2.85 24.93
CA GLY A 128 -20.36 3.82 23.94
C GLY A 128 -21.16 4.97 24.57
N PRO A 129 -21.47 6.02 23.81
CA PRO A 129 -22.23 7.16 24.31
C PRO A 129 -23.64 6.80 24.82
N ASP A 130 -24.23 5.72 24.29
CA ASP A 130 -25.55 5.22 24.64
C ASP A 130 -25.52 4.08 25.69
N LEU A 131 -24.39 3.91 26.40
CA LEU A 131 -24.14 2.84 27.38
C LEU A 131 -24.04 1.42 26.78
N GLU A 132 -24.15 1.25 25.49
CA GLU A 132 -23.96 -0.02 24.82
C GLU A 132 -22.46 -0.34 24.66
N PRO A 133 -22.05 -1.60 24.89
CA PRO A 133 -20.66 -2.01 24.67
C PRO A 133 -20.28 -1.93 23.20
N VAL A 134 -19.25 -1.16 22.87
CA VAL A 134 -18.68 -1.07 21.50
C VAL A 134 -17.40 -1.87 21.46
N PRO A 135 -17.27 -2.86 20.56
CA PRO A 135 -16.03 -3.60 20.40
C PRO A 135 -14.96 -2.71 19.74
N ILE A 136 -13.79 -2.68 20.34
CA ILE A 136 -12.60 -2.07 19.75
C ILE A 136 -11.57 -3.16 19.51
N PRO A 137 -11.02 -3.31 18.28
CA PRO A 137 -10.02 -4.31 17.98
C PRO A 137 -8.74 -4.09 18.80
N ILE A 138 -8.15 -5.18 19.26
CA ILE A 138 -6.86 -5.19 19.93
C ILE A 138 -5.84 -5.80 18.96
N TYR A 139 -4.79 -5.08 18.69
CA TYR A 139 -3.70 -5.53 17.84
C TYR A 139 -2.55 -6.07 18.69
N GLY A 140 -1.93 -7.18 18.26
CA GLY A 140 -0.86 -7.79 19.01
C GLY A 140 -0.08 -8.85 18.24
N VAL A 141 0.98 -9.38 18.86
CA VAL A 141 1.75 -10.53 18.37
C VAL A 141 1.57 -11.72 19.30
N SER A 142 1.50 -12.90 18.70
CA SER A 142 1.63 -14.15 19.46
C SER A 142 3.12 -14.48 19.64
N ARG A 143 3.62 -14.41 20.88
CA ARG A 143 4.94 -14.90 21.25
C ARG A 143 4.75 -16.01 22.27
N GLY A 144 5.04 -17.25 21.86
CA GLY A 144 5.01 -18.40 22.78
C GLY A 144 3.64 -18.67 23.43
N GLY A 145 2.53 -18.34 22.76
CA GLY A 145 1.17 -18.53 23.27
C GLY A 145 0.67 -17.43 24.21
N GLN A 146 1.44 -16.39 24.45
CA GLN A 146 0.99 -15.18 25.12
C GLN A 146 0.90 -14.04 24.12
N TYR A 147 -0.18 -13.25 24.20
CA TYR A 147 -0.35 -12.07 23.36
C TYR A 147 0.26 -10.85 24.08
N GLU A 148 1.26 -10.26 23.47
CA GLU A 148 1.76 -8.95 23.86
C GLU A 148 1.02 -7.88 23.06
N TYR A 149 0.50 -6.87 23.76
CA TYR A 149 -0.12 -5.71 23.11
C TYR A 149 0.93 -4.96 22.31
N LEU A 150 0.69 -4.83 21.03
CA LEU A 150 1.59 -4.12 20.16
C LEU A 150 1.35 -2.61 20.18
N GLN A 151 2.44 -1.91 20.28
CA GLN A 151 2.50 -0.58 19.68
C GLN A 151 2.33 -0.73 18.17
N PRO A 152 1.59 0.16 17.47
CA PRO A 152 1.53 0.14 16.01
C PRO A 152 2.95 0.05 15.45
N GLY A 153 3.26 -1.00 14.71
CA GLY A 153 4.57 -1.13 14.06
C GLY A 153 5.24 -2.51 14.09
N GLN A 154 4.71 -3.53 14.74
CA GLN A 154 5.52 -4.72 14.99
C GLN A 154 5.18 -5.98 14.18
N ASP A 155 3.92 -6.34 13.93
CA ASP A 155 3.63 -7.52 13.11
C ASP A 155 2.47 -7.32 12.11
N PRO A 156 2.63 -7.74 10.86
CA PRO A 156 1.58 -7.68 9.86
C PRO A 156 0.57 -8.81 10.03
N ARG A 157 -0.73 -8.52 9.76
CA ARG A 157 -1.84 -9.48 9.86
C ARG A 157 -1.58 -10.75 9.05
N ASN A 158 -1.10 -10.63 7.84
CA ASN A 158 -0.89 -11.73 6.90
C ASN A 158 0.60 -12.10 6.79
N GLN A 159 1.26 -12.35 7.93
CA GLN A 159 2.71 -12.53 8.03
C GLN A 159 3.37 -13.40 6.93
N PRO A 160 2.94 -14.64 6.68
CA PRO A 160 3.62 -15.48 5.70
C PRO A 160 3.60 -14.89 4.30
N TRP A 161 2.45 -14.33 3.87
CA TRP A 161 2.27 -13.74 2.55
C TRP A 161 2.97 -12.37 2.43
N ILE A 162 2.97 -11.57 3.51
CA ILE A 162 3.70 -10.30 3.52
C ILE A 162 5.20 -10.53 3.41
N HIS A 163 5.72 -11.55 4.09
CA HIS A 163 7.12 -11.95 3.93
C HIS A 163 7.41 -12.48 2.52
N GLN A 164 6.48 -13.22 1.92
CA GLN A 164 6.60 -13.69 0.54
C GLN A 164 6.52 -12.53 -0.47
N LEU A 165 5.62 -11.56 -0.29
CA LEU A 165 5.58 -10.32 -1.07
C LEU A 165 6.93 -9.59 -0.99
N ARG A 166 7.44 -9.38 0.23
CA ARG A 166 8.75 -8.75 0.49
C ARG A 166 9.89 -9.45 -0.24
N ASN A 167 9.91 -10.79 -0.21
CA ASN A 167 10.92 -11.58 -0.91
C ASN A 167 10.75 -11.49 -2.42
N THR A 168 9.52 -11.55 -2.95
CA THR A 168 9.25 -11.39 -4.38
C THR A 168 9.74 -10.03 -4.90
N VAL A 169 9.47 -8.95 -4.19
CA VAL A 169 9.98 -7.61 -4.55
C VAL A 169 11.51 -7.59 -4.54
N ARG A 170 12.14 -8.11 -3.46
CA ARG A 170 13.61 -8.21 -3.37
C ARG A 170 14.21 -8.98 -4.55
N ASP A 171 13.58 -10.05 -4.97
CA ASP A 171 14.09 -10.89 -6.03
C ASP A 171 14.00 -10.20 -7.41
N ILE A 172 13.00 -9.32 -7.60
CA ILE A 172 12.82 -8.54 -8.83
C ILE A 172 13.80 -7.36 -8.90
N ILE A 173 13.87 -6.52 -7.87
CA ILE A 173 14.60 -5.23 -7.90
C ILE A 173 15.85 -5.21 -7.01
N ARG A 174 16.18 -6.30 -6.33
CA ARG A 174 17.32 -6.42 -5.39
C ARG A 174 17.27 -5.50 -4.18
N VAL A 175 16.11 -4.92 -3.88
CA VAL A 175 15.87 -4.09 -2.70
C VAL A 175 14.87 -4.79 -1.79
N ARG A 176 15.18 -4.85 -0.50
CA ARG A 176 14.31 -5.46 0.51
C ARG A 176 13.36 -4.40 1.08
N PRO A 177 12.03 -4.51 0.86
CA PRO A 177 11.08 -3.54 1.39
C PRO A 177 11.10 -3.45 2.92
N SER A 178 10.95 -2.26 3.46
CA SER A 178 10.58 -2.01 4.85
C SER A 178 9.08 -2.24 5.03
N ILE A 179 8.70 -2.96 6.07
CA ILE A 179 7.29 -3.19 6.40
C ILE A 179 6.85 -2.14 7.43
N ARG A 180 5.68 -1.54 7.21
CA ARG A 180 4.98 -0.66 8.12
C ARG A 180 3.57 -1.19 8.31
N VAL A 181 3.10 -1.22 9.55
CA VAL A 181 1.74 -1.65 9.84
C VAL A 181 0.87 -0.48 10.23
N TYR A 182 -0.42 -0.58 9.93
CA TYR A 182 -1.46 0.36 10.33
C TYR A 182 -2.59 -0.39 11.05
N GLU A 183 -3.37 0.32 11.84
CA GLU A 183 -4.59 -0.23 12.45
C GLU A 183 -5.69 -0.24 11.38
N ALA A 184 -6.11 -1.45 10.98
CA ALA A 184 -7.20 -1.57 10.02
C ALA A 184 -8.50 -1.11 10.66
N ALA A 185 -9.18 -0.16 10.03
CA ALA A 185 -10.52 0.23 10.43
C ALA A 185 -11.55 -0.81 9.96
N ASP A 186 -12.65 -0.93 10.70
CA ASP A 186 -13.79 -1.71 10.23
C ASP A 186 -14.56 -0.88 9.19
N CYS A 187 -14.43 -1.25 7.93
CA CYS A 187 -15.05 -0.54 6.82
C CYS A 187 -16.56 -0.56 6.83
N ASP A 188 -17.15 -1.59 7.40
CA ASP A 188 -18.62 -1.72 7.45
C ASP A 188 -19.24 -0.77 8.50
N TRP A 189 -18.46 -0.44 9.55
CA TRP A 189 -18.89 0.42 10.66
C TRP A 189 -18.39 1.86 10.59
N GLU A 190 -17.23 2.06 9.93
CA GLU A 190 -16.51 3.32 10.01
C GLU A 190 -16.31 3.98 8.63
N GLY A 191 -17.10 3.56 7.61
CA GLY A 191 -16.97 4.09 6.25
C GLY A 191 -16.90 5.61 6.18
N ASP A 192 -17.78 6.30 6.92
CA ASP A 192 -17.77 7.77 6.99
C ASP A 192 -16.58 8.35 7.77
N ARG A 193 -15.97 7.57 8.70
CA ARG A 193 -14.78 8.02 9.45
C ARG A 193 -13.52 7.96 8.62
N LEU A 194 -13.38 6.96 7.76
CA LEU A 194 -12.22 6.83 6.89
C LEU A 194 -12.14 7.96 5.86
N ASP A 195 -13.29 8.42 5.37
CA ASP A 195 -13.35 9.52 4.40
C ASP A 195 -12.79 10.84 4.94
N ASN A 196 -12.84 11.03 6.26
CA ASN A 196 -12.42 12.25 6.93
C ASN A 196 -11.13 12.11 7.75
N THR A 197 -10.46 10.96 7.70
CA THR A 197 -9.23 10.71 8.45
C THR A 197 -8.07 10.32 7.51
N VAL A 198 -6.86 10.31 8.06
CA VAL A 198 -5.67 9.81 7.36
C VAL A 198 -5.43 8.32 7.56
N SER A 199 -6.28 7.65 8.36
CA SER A 199 -6.15 6.23 8.67
C SER A 199 -6.23 5.38 7.39
N GLY A 200 -5.36 4.39 7.26
CA GLY A 200 -5.29 3.53 6.11
C GLY A 200 -5.00 4.25 4.78
N ARG A 201 -4.36 5.43 4.81
CA ARG A 201 -3.99 6.19 3.61
C ARG A 201 -2.50 6.23 3.44
N ALA A 202 -2.06 6.17 2.17
CA ALA A 202 -0.68 6.44 1.80
C ALA A 202 -0.65 7.50 0.71
N LEU A 203 0.32 8.42 0.79
CA LEU A 203 0.51 9.49 -0.19
C LEU A 203 1.98 9.59 -0.55
N PHE A 204 2.27 9.45 -1.83
CA PHE A 204 3.55 9.80 -2.43
C PHE A 204 3.43 11.14 -3.13
N GLU A 205 4.42 12.00 -2.94
CA GLU A 205 4.54 13.31 -3.58
C GLU A 205 5.93 13.45 -4.20
N TYR A 206 5.99 13.98 -5.41
CA TYR A 206 7.21 14.45 -6.05
C TYR A 206 7.03 15.89 -6.46
N ASP A 207 8.01 16.71 -6.12
CA ASP A 207 8.09 18.12 -6.44
C ASP A 207 9.32 18.36 -7.34
N PRO A 208 9.11 18.68 -8.63
CA PRO A 208 10.20 18.90 -9.57
C PRO A 208 11.00 20.18 -9.28
N ASP A 209 10.39 21.20 -8.67
CA ASP A 209 11.07 22.47 -8.40
C ASP A 209 12.13 22.32 -7.33
N SER A 210 11.85 21.52 -6.28
CA SER A 210 12.80 21.18 -5.23
C SER A 210 13.55 19.87 -5.48
N VAL A 211 13.18 19.13 -6.51
CA VAL A 211 13.71 17.81 -6.88
C VAL A 211 13.61 16.83 -5.69
N GLN A 212 12.47 16.85 -5.01
CA GLN A 212 12.24 16.07 -3.80
C GLN A 212 11.08 15.10 -3.93
N ALA A 213 11.25 13.92 -3.34
CA ALA A 213 10.20 12.95 -3.16
C ALA A 213 9.89 12.69 -1.69
N ARG A 214 8.61 12.59 -1.36
CA ARG A 214 8.10 12.32 -0.02
C ARG A 214 7.09 11.19 -0.06
N LEU A 215 7.13 10.31 0.94
CA LEU A 215 6.13 9.26 1.13
C LEU A 215 5.59 9.34 2.56
N PHE A 216 4.28 9.42 2.66
CA PHE A 216 3.56 9.41 3.92
C PHE A 216 2.74 8.13 4.02
N PHE A 217 2.76 7.51 5.21
CA PHE A 217 1.80 6.49 5.62
C PHE A 217 1.00 7.07 6.77
N GLU A 218 -0.31 7.25 6.54
CA GLU A 218 -1.20 8.00 7.42
C GLU A 218 -0.64 9.44 7.60
N ASN A 219 -0.41 9.87 8.84
CA ASN A 219 0.18 11.18 9.16
C ASN A 219 1.71 11.14 9.36
N ARG A 220 2.36 10.02 9.01
CA ARG A 220 3.80 9.81 9.24
C ARG A 220 4.58 9.92 7.95
N LEU A 221 5.55 10.82 7.93
CA LEU A 221 6.57 10.87 6.88
C LEU A 221 7.49 9.66 7.02
N VAL A 222 7.47 8.73 6.05
CA VAL A 222 8.29 7.51 6.07
C VAL A 222 9.50 7.59 5.15
N MET A 223 9.45 8.51 4.18
CA MET A 223 10.57 8.81 3.28
C MET A 223 10.54 10.28 2.88
N HIS A 224 11.71 10.90 2.96
CA HIS A 224 12.00 12.21 2.37
C HIS A 224 13.40 12.13 1.78
N ARG A 225 13.54 12.46 0.51
CA ARG A 225 14.82 12.40 -0.18
C ARG A 225 14.87 13.34 -1.37
N ASP A 226 16.07 13.79 -1.68
CA ASP A 226 16.36 14.37 -2.98
C ASP A 226 16.37 13.25 -4.02
N VAL A 227 15.61 13.44 -5.09
CA VAL A 227 15.55 12.55 -6.25
C VAL A 227 16.02 13.38 -7.41
N GLY A 228 17.11 13.09 -7.96
CA GLY A 228 17.47 13.98 -8.98
C GLY A 228 18.56 13.59 -9.85
N CYS A 229 18.48 14.20 -10.88
CA CYS A 229 19.32 14.34 -12.04
C CYS A 229 20.74 13.78 -11.81
N THR A 230 20.97 12.58 -12.28
CA THR A 230 22.32 12.14 -12.66
C THR A 230 22.64 12.64 -14.05
#